data_357419edef107dd58bf5dcac2b624530
#
_entry.id   357419edef107dd58bf5dcac2b624530
#
_cell.length_a   1.000
_cell.length_b   1.000
_cell.length_c   1.000
_cell.angle_alpha   90.00
_cell.angle_beta   90.00
_cell.angle_gamma   90.00
#
_symmetry.space_group_name_H-M   'P 1'
#
loop_
_entity.id
_entity.type
_entity.pdbx_description
1 polymer ?
#
loop_
_entity_poly.entity_id
_entity_poly.type
_entity_poly.pdbx_seq_one_letter_code
_entity_poly.pdbx_strand_id
1 'polypeptide(L)'
;EIGVRLVGSEMCIRDRYNTMLKDDKSYPFIKITVGEEYPRVLFARKMKHGAGKYFGPYTSAAAVKDTIELLCKLYKVRTCNRNLPKDEGKDRPCLNYHIGQCDAPCQGYVSGEEYRRRIDEVVAFLNGDYKKIMDRLTTQMQEASEKMEYEEAARYRDLLMSVKQVAQKQKITADDVNDRDVIACASDGQDAVVQVFFIRQGKLLGRDHFHMKVAEGDSKSDIISEFMKQYYGGTPFIPNIIMVQYEIEDSDTIAQWLSARKSRKVNIVTPKKGDKEKMVELAYKNAQLVLTQDAEKIKREESRTTGAMKEIAGWLGLGTLHRAEAYDISNTNGVESVGSM
;
A
#
# COMPACT_ATOMS: atom_id res chain seq x y z
N GLU A 1 -2.76 21.89 -33.73
CA GLU A 1 -4.01 22.57 -33.24
C GLU A 1 -5.16 21.57 -33.00
N ILE A 2 -5.24 20.46 -33.72
CA ILE A 2 -6.30 19.44 -33.56
C ILE A 2 -6.13 18.62 -32.27
N GLY A 3 -4.89 18.38 -31.82
CA GLY A 3 -4.61 17.60 -30.61
C GLY A 3 -5.03 18.27 -29.28
N VAL A 4 -4.95 19.60 -29.19
CA VAL A 4 -5.28 20.37 -27.98
C VAL A 4 -6.80 20.45 -27.74
N ARG A 5 -7.60 20.45 -28.81
CA ARG A 5 -9.08 20.48 -28.72
C ARG A 5 -9.66 19.12 -28.26
N LEU A 6 -9.06 18.00 -28.65
CA LEU A 6 -9.47 16.67 -28.24
C LEU A 6 -9.19 16.44 -26.75
N VAL A 7 -8.02 16.85 -26.24
CA VAL A 7 -7.67 16.76 -24.82
C VAL A 7 -8.62 17.59 -23.93
N GLY A 8 -9.00 18.80 -24.39
CA GLY A 8 -9.97 19.64 -23.68
C GLY A 8 -11.39 19.04 -23.66
N SER A 9 -11.84 18.39 -24.74
CA SER A 9 -13.15 17.76 -24.80
C SER A 9 -13.22 16.46 -23.97
N GLU A 10 -12.16 15.64 -23.96
CA GLU A 10 -12.06 14.46 -23.10
C GLU A 10 -12.02 14.82 -21.61
N MET A 11 -11.30 15.89 -21.24
CA MET A 11 -11.29 16.40 -19.86
C MET A 11 -12.68 16.90 -19.45
N CYS A 12 -13.38 17.65 -20.31
CA CYS A 12 -14.74 18.12 -20.04
C CYS A 12 -15.78 16.99 -19.94
N ILE A 13 -15.64 15.93 -20.74
CA ILE A 13 -16.52 14.75 -20.69
C ILE A 13 -16.28 13.94 -19.40
N ARG A 14 -15.03 13.76 -19.01
CA ARG A 14 -14.67 13.07 -17.76
C ARG A 14 -15.19 13.81 -16.52
N ASP A 15 -15.07 15.14 -16.50
CA ASP A 15 -15.45 15.92 -15.32
C ASP A 15 -16.97 16.11 -15.16
N ARG A 16 -17.76 15.92 -16.23
CA ARG A 16 -19.21 16.19 -16.20
C ARG A 16 -20.11 14.98 -16.13
N TYR A 17 -19.67 13.82 -16.62
CA TYR A 17 -20.57 12.68 -16.85
C TYR A 17 -20.10 11.35 -16.31
N ASN A 18 -18.88 11.23 -15.77
CA ASN A 18 -18.35 9.97 -15.28
C ASN A 18 -17.96 10.05 -13.82
N THR A 19 -18.29 8.99 -13.08
CA THR A 19 -17.76 8.72 -11.73
C THR A 19 -16.25 8.69 -11.77
N MET A 20 -15.57 9.57 -11.05
CA MET A 20 -14.13 9.78 -11.15
C MET A 20 -13.40 9.46 -9.84
N LEU A 21 -12.30 8.70 -9.96
CA LEU A 21 -11.38 8.42 -8.87
C LEU A 21 -10.57 9.67 -8.52
N LYS A 22 -10.68 10.15 -7.27
CA LYS A 22 -9.99 11.38 -6.80
C LYS A 22 -8.52 11.15 -6.44
N ASP A 23 -8.13 9.91 -6.15
CA ASP A 23 -6.82 9.57 -5.59
C ASP A 23 -6.00 8.70 -6.54
N ASP A 24 -4.87 9.21 -7.04
CA ASP A 24 -3.84 8.41 -7.75
C ASP A 24 -2.77 7.94 -6.75
N LYS A 25 -3.08 6.88 -6.00
CA LYS A 25 -2.17 6.32 -5.00
C LYS A 25 -1.20 5.33 -5.62
N SER A 26 0.09 5.60 -5.54
CA SER A 26 1.14 4.65 -5.90
C SER A 26 1.56 3.80 -4.71
N TYR A 27 1.29 2.49 -4.77
CA TYR A 27 1.64 1.56 -3.70
C TYR A 27 3.09 1.14 -3.76
N PRO A 28 3.75 0.97 -2.60
CA PRO A 28 5.07 0.40 -2.53
C PRO A 28 5.06 -1.13 -2.65
N PHE A 29 6.15 -1.67 -3.20
CA PHE A 29 6.42 -3.09 -3.37
C PHE A 29 7.80 -3.43 -2.82
N ILE A 30 8.00 -4.67 -2.42
CA ILE A 30 9.33 -5.26 -2.22
C ILE A 30 9.73 -5.94 -3.53
N LYS A 31 10.86 -5.55 -4.09
CA LYS A 31 11.41 -6.13 -5.31
C LYS A 31 12.63 -6.99 -5.00
N ILE A 32 12.66 -8.22 -5.53
CA ILE A 32 13.84 -9.08 -5.51
C ILE A 32 14.37 -9.19 -6.95
N THR A 33 15.64 -8.85 -7.16
CA THR A 33 16.30 -8.85 -8.48
C THR A 33 16.81 -10.25 -8.84
N VAL A 34 15.91 -11.21 -9.04
CA VAL A 34 16.24 -12.63 -9.25
C VAL A 34 17.12 -12.92 -10.47
N GLY A 35 17.21 -11.99 -11.42
CA GLY A 35 18.08 -12.09 -12.59
C GLY A 35 19.55 -11.76 -12.32
N GLU A 36 19.91 -11.24 -11.15
CA GLU A 36 21.28 -10.98 -10.75
C GLU A 36 21.90 -12.26 -10.15
N GLU A 37 23.22 -12.44 -10.25
CA GLU A 37 23.92 -13.56 -9.62
C GLU A 37 23.79 -13.51 -8.09
N TYR A 38 23.88 -12.29 -7.52
CA TYR A 38 23.59 -11.99 -6.12
C TYR A 38 22.37 -11.08 -6.04
N PRO A 39 21.14 -11.61 -5.98
CA PRO A 39 19.92 -10.82 -5.97
C PRO A 39 19.84 -9.84 -4.80
N ARG A 40 19.16 -8.71 -5.01
CA ARG A 40 18.94 -7.66 -4.01
C ARG A 40 17.49 -7.61 -3.58
N VAL A 41 17.28 -7.18 -2.35
CA VAL A 41 15.93 -6.85 -1.83
C VAL A 41 15.79 -5.34 -1.79
N LEU A 42 14.89 -4.78 -2.61
CA LEU A 42 14.76 -3.36 -2.86
C LEU A 42 13.33 -2.86 -2.66
N PHE A 43 13.21 -1.61 -2.27
CA PHE A 43 11.96 -0.87 -2.30
C PHE A 43 11.65 -0.44 -3.74
N ALA A 44 10.40 -0.62 -4.20
CA ALA A 44 9.96 -0.19 -5.51
C ALA A 44 8.54 0.41 -5.44
N ARG A 45 8.27 1.45 -6.21
CA ARG A 45 6.93 2.02 -6.40
C ARG A 45 6.31 1.66 -7.74
N LYS A 46 7.13 1.29 -8.71
CA LYS A 46 6.70 0.91 -10.05
C LYS A 46 7.20 -0.49 -10.37
N MET A 47 6.34 -1.33 -10.93
CA MET A 47 6.72 -2.63 -11.45
C MET A 47 7.24 -2.47 -12.89
N LYS A 48 8.36 -3.14 -13.18
CA LYS A 48 8.89 -3.24 -14.55
C LYS A 48 8.85 -4.71 -14.95
N HIS A 49 8.23 -5.03 -16.07
CA HIS A 49 8.18 -6.40 -16.60
C HIS A 49 9.60 -6.94 -16.82
N GLY A 50 9.84 -8.19 -16.42
CA GLY A 50 11.12 -8.86 -16.58
C GLY A 50 12.25 -8.45 -15.62
N ALA A 51 12.03 -7.46 -14.74
CA ALA A 51 13.09 -6.89 -13.90
C ALA A 51 13.21 -7.50 -12.49
N GLY A 52 12.54 -8.63 -12.20
CA GLY A 52 12.60 -9.32 -10.91
C GLY A 52 11.24 -9.75 -10.37
N LYS A 53 11.23 -10.30 -9.16
CA LYS A 53 10.03 -10.73 -8.46
C LYS A 53 9.53 -9.62 -7.53
N TYR A 54 8.24 -9.30 -7.58
CA TYR A 54 7.63 -8.24 -6.80
C TYR A 54 6.65 -8.82 -5.79
N PHE A 55 6.66 -8.28 -4.58
CA PHE A 55 5.76 -8.63 -3.47
C PHE A 55 5.00 -7.38 -3.03
N GLY A 56 3.70 -7.49 -2.83
CA GLY A 56 2.82 -6.38 -2.51
C GLY A 56 1.53 -6.43 -3.34
N PRO A 57 0.77 -5.34 -3.47
CA PRO A 57 1.05 -3.99 -2.95
C PRO A 57 0.95 -3.88 -1.42
N TYR A 58 1.81 -3.06 -0.82
CA TYR A 58 1.71 -2.68 0.58
C TYR A 58 1.08 -1.30 0.70
N THR A 59 0.35 -1.06 1.80
CA THR A 59 -0.32 0.23 2.04
C THR A 59 0.60 1.29 2.66
N SER A 60 1.69 0.88 3.31
CA SER A 60 2.63 1.77 3.99
C SER A 60 4.06 1.60 3.48
N ALA A 61 4.67 2.71 3.05
CA ALA A 61 6.07 2.75 2.66
C ALA A 61 7.01 2.48 3.86
N ALA A 62 6.63 2.90 5.07
CA ALA A 62 7.38 2.62 6.29
C ALA A 62 7.40 1.11 6.56
N ALA A 63 6.24 0.45 6.54
CA ALA A 63 6.16 -1.00 6.75
C ALA A 63 7.01 -1.80 5.76
N VAL A 64 7.11 -1.35 4.50
CA VAL A 64 7.99 -2.00 3.51
C VAL A 64 9.47 -1.83 3.86
N LYS A 65 9.88 -0.62 4.28
CA LYS A 65 11.26 -0.36 4.70
C LYS A 65 11.64 -1.17 5.93
N ASP A 66 10.76 -1.20 6.94
CA ASP A 66 10.96 -1.99 8.17
C ASP A 66 11.08 -3.49 7.84
N THR A 67 10.24 -3.99 6.91
CA THR A 67 10.32 -5.38 6.44
C THR A 67 11.63 -5.66 5.72
N ILE A 68 12.11 -4.77 4.84
CA ILE A 68 13.39 -4.92 4.15
C ILE A 68 14.54 -4.93 5.15
N GLU A 69 14.53 -4.04 6.14
CA GLU A 69 15.54 -4.00 7.20
C GLU A 69 15.55 -5.29 8.02
N LEU A 70 14.37 -5.80 8.39
CA LEU A 70 14.24 -7.09 9.06
C LEU A 70 14.82 -8.24 8.22
N LEU A 71 14.50 -8.29 6.92
CA LEU A 71 15.05 -9.30 6.00
C LEU A 71 16.58 -9.23 5.90
N CYS A 72 17.15 -8.01 5.87
CA CYS A 72 18.60 -7.82 5.86
C CYS A 72 19.23 -8.33 7.17
N LYS A 73 18.60 -8.07 8.32
CA LYS A 73 19.07 -8.59 9.61
C LYS A 73 18.98 -10.13 9.73
N LEU A 74 17.91 -10.73 9.18
CA LEU A 74 17.66 -12.17 9.24
C LEU A 74 18.53 -12.98 8.29
N TYR A 75 18.67 -12.49 7.04
CA TYR A 75 19.27 -13.25 5.94
C TYR A 75 20.57 -12.66 5.40
N LYS A 76 20.99 -11.49 5.94
CA LYS A 76 22.22 -10.78 5.56
C LYS A 76 22.38 -10.55 4.06
N VAL A 77 21.28 -10.19 3.42
CA VAL A 77 21.22 -9.93 1.98
C VAL A 77 21.59 -8.51 1.63
N ARG A 78 22.21 -8.31 0.46
CA ARG A 78 22.67 -6.99 0.02
C ARG A 78 21.54 -6.11 -0.48
N THR A 79 21.70 -4.79 -0.27
CA THR A 79 20.84 -3.73 -0.84
C THR A 79 21.61 -2.78 -1.76
N CYS A 80 22.95 -2.91 -1.84
CA CYS A 80 23.82 -2.00 -2.58
C CYS A 80 23.68 -2.14 -4.09
N ASN A 81 24.14 -1.09 -4.83
CA ASN A 81 24.08 -1.03 -6.29
C ASN A 81 25.34 -1.56 -7.02
N ARG A 82 26.27 -2.22 -6.30
CA ARG A 82 27.46 -2.80 -6.94
C ARG A 82 27.09 -3.84 -7.99
N ASN A 83 27.82 -3.84 -9.08
CA ASN A 83 27.57 -4.76 -10.20
C ASN A 83 28.38 -6.06 -9.99
N LEU A 84 27.79 -7.03 -9.29
CA LEU A 84 28.47 -8.31 -9.04
C LEU A 84 28.16 -9.33 -10.14
N PRO A 85 29.15 -10.15 -10.54
CA PRO A 85 30.50 -10.33 -9.93
C PRO A 85 31.57 -9.32 -10.40
N LYS A 86 31.29 -8.41 -11.34
CA LYS A 86 32.30 -7.51 -11.94
C LYS A 86 33.05 -6.64 -10.94
N ASP A 87 32.41 -6.26 -9.84
CA ASP A 87 32.99 -5.39 -8.81
C ASP A 87 33.44 -6.15 -7.56
N GLU A 88 33.62 -7.48 -7.68
CA GLU A 88 34.12 -8.30 -6.60
C GLU A 88 35.59 -7.94 -6.29
N GLY A 89 35.90 -7.76 -5.01
CA GLY A 89 37.23 -7.45 -4.52
C GLY A 89 37.78 -6.04 -4.82
N LYS A 90 37.04 -5.18 -5.55
CA LYS A 90 37.56 -3.84 -5.92
C LYS A 90 37.62 -2.86 -4.77
N ASP A 91 36.64 -2.89 -3.86
CA ASP A 91 36.49 -1.95 -2.76
C ASP A 91 36.39 -2.66 -1.43
N ARG A 92 36.70 -1.97 -0.33
CA ARG A 92 36.51 -2.50 1.02
C ARG A 92 35.04 -2.85 1.30
N PRO A 93 34.75 -3.78 2.24
CA PRO A 93 33.41 -4.06 2.71
C PRO A 93 32.74 -2.76 3.22
N CYS A 94 31.45 -2.60 2.92
CA CYS A 94 30.69 -1.43 3.35
C CYS A 94 30.19 -1.57 4.79
N LEU A 95 29.63 -0.50 5.35
CA LEU A 95 29.11 -0.47 6.71
C LEU A 95 28.13 -1.62 7.00
N ASN A 96 27.28 -2.01 6.05
CA ASN A 96 26.30 -3.10 6.23
C ASN A 96 26.96 -4.45 6.58
N TYR A 97 28.19 -4.70 6.13
CA TYR A 97 28.95 -5.86 6.55
C TYR A 97 29.37 -5.75 8.03
N HIS A 98 29.92 -4.61 8.41
CA HIS A 98 30.40 -4.40 9.79
C HIS A 98 29.28 -4.40 10.83
N ILE A 99 28.07 -3.98 10.46
CA ILE A 99 26.89 -4.04 11.34
C ILE A 99 26.07 -5.34 11.20
N GLY A 100 26.60 -6.35 10.47
CA GLY A 100 26.00 -7.67 10.35
C GLY A 100 24.71 -7.73 9.52
N GLN A 101 24.46 -6.76 8.65
CA GLN A 101 23.28 -6.74 7.75
C GLN A 101 23.57 -7.30 6.36
N CYS A 102 24.84 -7.61 6.03
CA CYS A 102 25.24 -8.17 4.76
C CYS A 102 26.50 -9.01 4.92
N ASP A 103 26.57 -10.19 4.32
CA ASP A 103 27.77 -11.05 4.35
C ASP A 103 28.78 -10.74 3.24
N ALA A 104 28.75 -9.51 2.72
CA ALA A 104 29.72 -8.98 1.73
C ALA A 104 29.98 -9.93 0.54
N PRO A 105 28.98 -10.30 -0.27
CA PRO A 105 29.21 -11.05 -1.50
C PRO A 105 30.16 -10.29 -2.46
N CYS A 106 30.31 -8.98 -2.29
CA CYS A 106 31.26 -8.17 -3.02
C CYS A 106 32.74 -8.42 -2.67
N GLN A 107 33.00 -9.24 -1.65
CA GLN A 107 34.35 -9.69 -1.24
C GLN A 107 34.54 -11.20 -1.45
N GLY A 108 33.53 -11.89 -2.02
CA GLY A 108 33.57 -13.34 -2.14
C GLY A 108 33.43 -14.11 -0.82
N TYR A 109 32.97 -13.43 0.28
CA TYR A 109 32.84 -14.08 1.60
C TYR A 109 31.68 -15.07 1.67
N VAL A 110 30.79 -15.06 0.71
CA VAL A 110 29.68 -16.01 0.57
C VAL A 110 29.60 -16.50 -0.87
N SER A 111 29.41 -17.80 -1.06
CA SER A 111 29.24 -18.40 -2.39
C SER A 111 27.89 -18.02 -3.02
N GLY A 112 27.85 -17.99 -4.36
CA GLY A 112 26.61 -17.69 -5.08
C GLY A 112 25.49 -18.68 -4.78
N GLU A 113 25.81 -19.97 -4.57
CA GLU A 113 24.82 -21.00 -4.22
C GLU A 113 24.23 -20.78 -2.82
N GLU A 114 25.08 -20.49 -1.84
CA GLU A 114 24.65 -20.23 -0.49
C GLU A 114 23.80 -18.94 -0.42
N TYR A 115 24.24 -17.92 -1.15
CA TYR A 115 23.50 -16.67 -1.24
C TYR A 115 22.11 -16.86 -1.88
N ARG A 116 22.01 -17.66 -2.93
CA ARG A 116 20.71 -17.99 -3.58
C ARG A 116 19.79 -18.75 -2.65
N ARG A 117 20.29 -19.72 -1.86
CA ARG A 117 19.47 -20.39 -0.83
C ARG A 117 18.85 -19.39 0.17
N ARG A 118 19.62 -18.38 0.60
CA ARG A 118 19.08 -17.32 1.47
C ARG A 118 18.00 -16.47 0.78
N ILE A 119 18.16 -16.19 -0.51
CA ILE A 119 17.13 -15.49 -1.29
C ILE A 119 15.86 -16.34 -1.41
N ASP A 120 15.96 -17.65 -1.56
CA ASP A 120 14.79 -18.52 -1.58
C ASP A 120 14.09 -18.53 -0.22
N GLU A 121 14.81 -18.48 0.90
CA GLU A 121 14.22 -18.29 2.23
C GLU A 121 13.54 -16.90 2.37
N VAL A 122 14.13 -15.84 1.82
CA VAL A 122 13.50 -14.51 1.77
C VAL A 122 12.20 -14.55 0.97
N VAL A 123 12.18 -15.25 -0.15
CA VAL A 123 10.97 -15.46 -0.95
C VAL A 123 9.92 -16.23 -0.17
N ALA A 124 10.30 -17.29 0.54
CA ALA A 124 9.41 -18.07 1.38
C ALA A 124 8.83 -17.20 2.53
N PHE A 125 9.66 -16.40 3.17
CA PHE A 125 9.23 -15.44 4.20
C PHE A 125 8.20 -14.45 3.66
N LEU A 126 8.46 -13.82 2.52
CA LEU A 126 7.54 -12.86 1.89
C LEU A 126 6.24 -13.53 1.41
N ASN A 127 6.28 -14.81 1.12
CA ASN A 127 5.11 -15.64 0.86
C ASN A 127 4.40 -16.08 2.14
N GLY A 128 4.99 -15.76 3.32
CA GLY A 128 4.36 -16.00 4.63
C GLY A 128 4.69 -17.33 5.27
N ASP A 129 5.70 -18.05 4.80
CA ASP A 129 6.25 -19.21 5.51
C ASP A 129 7.23 -18.73 6.58
N TYR A 130 6.67 -18.41 7.77
CA TYR A 130 7.45 -17.93 8.90
C TYR A 130 7.93 -19.06 9.81
N LYS A 131 7.39 -20.29 9.66
CA LYS A 131 7.65 -21.38 10.60
C LYS A 131 9.14 -21.71 10.68
N LYS A 132 9.78 -21.93 9.53
CA LYS A 132 11.20 -22.28 9.46
C LYS A 132 12.12 -21.26 10.14
N ILE A 133 11.86 -19.96 9.91
CA ILE A 133 12.68 -18.90 10.52
C ILE A 133 12.42 -18.78 12.03
N MET A 134 11.16 -18.94 12.46
CA MET A 134 10.83 -18.89 13.89
C MET A 134 11.47 -20.07 14.64
N ASP A 135 11.43 -21.28 14.09
CA ASP A 135 12.05 -22.47 14.66
C ASP A 135 13.58 -22.28 14.76
N ARG A 136 14.23 -21.81 13.69
CA ARG A 136 15.67 -21.49 13.67
C ARG A 136 16.06 -20.46 14.73
N LEU A 137 15.34 -19.35 14.82
CA LEU A 137 15.61 -18.29 15.82
C LEU A 137 15.40 -18.78 17.24
N THR A 138 14.39 -19.65 17.46
CA THR A 138 14.14 -20.25 18.78
C THR A 138 15.30 -21.15 19.21
N THR A 139 15.79 -22.00 18.31
CA THR A 139 16.95 -22.86 18.56
C THR A 139 18.20 -22.03 18.85
N GLN A 140 18.51 -21.03 18.00
CA GLN A 140 19.68 -20.16 18.21
C GLN A 140 19.60 -19.38 19.54
N MET A 141 18.42 -18.92 19.93
CA MET A 141 18.20 -18.25 21.19
C MET A 141 18.48 -19.18 22.38
N GLN A 142 18.03 -20.45 22.31
CA GLN A 142 18.27 -21.44 23.35
C GLN A 142 19.75 -21.83 23.45
N GLU A 143 20.40 -22.11 22.33
CA GLU A 143 21.84 -22.41 22.28
C GLU A 143 22.72 -21.29 22.84
N ALA A 144 22.40 -20.02 22.50
CA ALA A 144 23.11 -18.87 23.04
C ALA A 144 22.88 -18.73 24.57
N SER A 145 21.67 -19.00 25.04
CA SER A 145 21.34 -18.99 26.48
C SER A 145 22.10 -20.06 27.22
N GLU A 146 22.20 -21.29 26.68
CA GLU A 146 22.96 -22.40 27.29
C GLU A 146 24.46 -22.10 27.38
N LYS A 147 25.00 -21.36 26.40
CA LYS A 147 26.39 -20.89 26.41
C LYS A 147 26.61 -19.64 27.26
N MET A 148 25.58 -19.15 27.95
CA MET A 148 25.58 -17.91 28.74
C MET A 148 25.89 -16.63 27.91
N GLU A 149 25.69 -16.68 26.58
CA GLU A 149 25.81 -15.55 25.65
C GLU A 149 24.51 -14.74 25.66
N TYR A 150 24.19 -14.08 26.76
CA TYR A 150 22.89 -13.47 27.00
C TYR A 150 22.57 -12.31 26.05
N GLU A 151 23.58 -11.58 25.55
CA GLU A 151 23.38 -10.52 24.56
C GLU A 151 22.95 -11.09 23.22
N GLU A 152 23.56 -12.18 22.76
CA GLU A 152 23.14 -12.89 21.55
C GLU A 152 21.75 -13.53 21.70
N ALA A 153 21.48 -14.15 22.84
CA ALA A 153 20.15 -14.69 23.13
C ALA A 153 19.06 -13.60 23.11
N ALA A 154 19.33 -12.41 23.69
CA ALA A 154 18.43 -11.28 23.63
C ALA A 154 18.22 -10.78 22.19
N ARG A 155 19.26 -10.75 21.37
CA ARG A 155 19.18 -10.39 19.95
C ARG A 155 18.29 -11.34 19.15
N TYR A 156 18.44 -12.66 19.35
CA TYR A 156 17.57 -13.65 18.68
C TYR A 156 16.12 -13.56 19.17
N ARG A 157 15.89 -13.30 20.45
CA ARG A 157 14.56 -13.03 21.02
C ARG A 157 13.89 -11.85 20.32
N ASP A 158 14.59 -10.74 20.16
CA ASP A 158 14.06 -9.50 19.58
C ASP A 158 13.75 -9.68 18.08
N LEU A 159 14.58 -10.43 17.35
CA LEU A 159 14.30 -10.85 15.98
C LEU A 159 13.06 -11.74 15.90
N LEU A 160 12.94 -12.73 16.81
CA LEU A 160 11.78 -13.61 16.88
C LEU A 160 10.48 -12.84 17.17
N MET A 161 10.53 -11.85 18.08
CA MET A 161 9.39 -10.97 18.35
C MET A 161 9.00 -10.15 17.11
N SER A 162 9.97 -9.61 16.38
CA SER A 162 9.73 -8.86 15.14
C SER A 162 9.08 -9.74 14.07
N VAL A 163 9.54 -10.98 13.90
CA VAL A 163 8.93 -11.96 12.96
C VAL A 163 7.49 -12.27 13.38
N LYS A 164 7.24 -12.53 14.68
CA LYS A 164 5.89 -12.77 15.20
C LYS A 164 4.96 -11.60 14.97
N GLN A 165 5.43 -10.37 15.14
CA GLN A 165 4.64 -9.15 14.88
C GLN A 165 4.25 -9.04 13.41
N VAL A 166 5.16 -9.31 12.48
CA VAL A 166 4.88 -9.35 11.04
C VAL A 166 3.86 -10.45 10.73
N ALA A 167 4.04 -11.65 11.30
CA ALA A 167 3.15 -12.79 11.11
C ALA A 167 1.73 -12.54 11.65
N GLN A 168 1.60 -11.86 12.81
CA GLN A 168 0.30 -11.53 13.39
C GLN A 168 -0.50 -10.50 12.58
N LYS A 169 0.17 -9.49 12.02
CA LYS A 169 -0.48 -8.47 11.17
C LYS A 169 -1.07 -9.07 9.87
N GLN A 170 -0.65 -10.27 9.49
CA GLN A 170 -1.08 -10.95 8.25
C GLN A 170 -2.12 -12.06 8.47
N LYS A 171 -2.67 -12.19 9.67
CA LYS A 171 -3.65 -13.24 10.01
C LYS A 171 -5.06 -12.91 9.52
N ILE A 172 -5.33 -13.16 8.23
CA ILE A 172 -6.65 -13.58 7.77
C ILE A 172 -6.40 -14.85 6.95
N THR A 173 -6.68 -15.98 7.56
CA THR A 173 -6.57 -17.30 6.94
C THR A 173 -7.77 -17.56 6.05
N ALA A 174 -7.56 -17.61 4.75
CA ALA A 174 -8.40 -18.39 3.87
C ALA A 174 -7.57 -19.59 3.39
N ASP A 175 -8.14 -20.78 3.40
CA ASP A 175 -7.50 -22.02 2.91
C ASP A 175 -7.15 -22.00 1.41
N ASP A 176 -7.44 -20.88 0.74
CA ASP A 176 -7.24 -20.66 -0.68
C ASP A 176 -6.05 -19.73 -0.93
N VAL A 177 -4.98 -20.28 -1.47
CA VAL A 177 -3.67 -19.64 -1.73
C VAL A 177 -3.73 -18.59 -2.87
N ASN A 178 -4.88 -18.35 -3.47
CA ASN A 178 -5.01 -17.43 -4.61
C ASN A 178 -4.92 -15.95 -4.20
N ASP A 179 -4.23 -15.18 -5.01
CA ASP A 179 -4.22 -13.73 -4.92
C ASP A 179 -5.59 -13.17 -5.29
N ARG A 180 -6.16 -12.36 -4.40
CA ARG A 180 -7.48 -11.76 -4.61
C ARG A 180 -7.54 -10.33 -4.08
N ASP A 181 -8.36 -9.51 -4.71
CA ASP A 181 -8.80 -8.22 -4.20
C ASP A 181 -10.28 -8.30 -3.85
N VAL A 182 -10.67 -7.68 -2.75
CA VAL A 182 -12.06 -7.57 -2.32
C VAL A 182 -12.47 -6.12 -2.40
N ILE A 183 -13.49 -5.83 -3.20
CA ILE A 183 -13.93 -4.48 -3.51
C ILE A 183 -15.38 -4.32 -3.05
N ALA A 184 -15.62 -3.32 -2.23
CA ALA A 184 -16.95 -2.92 -1.82
C ALA A 184 -17.08 -1.40 -1.78
N CYS A 185 -18.26 -0.86 -2.02
CA CYS A 185 -18.52 0.57 -2.02
C CYS A 185 -19.67 0.95 -1.08
N ALA A 186 -19.53 2.12 -0.47
CA ALA A 186 -20.61 2.85 0.19
C ALA A 186 -20.79 4.20 -0.50
N SER A 187 -22.03 4.64 -0.71
CA SER A 187 -22.36 5.92 -1.33
C SER A 187 -23.54 6.57 -0.62
N ASP A 188 -23.51 7.90 -0.54
CA ASP A 188 -24.62 8.76 -0.06
C ASP A 188 -25.39 9.40 -1.23
N GLY A 189 -25.02 9.10 -2.47
CA GLY A 189 -25.64 9.62 -3.69
C GLY A 189 -24.88 10.77 -4.36
N GLN A 190 -23.97 11.45 -3.68
CA GLN A 190 -23.08 12.47 -4.23
C GLN A 190 -21.62 12.03 -4.21
N ASP A 191 -21.21 11.43 -3.10
CA ASP A 191 -19.88 10.90 -2.90
C ASP A 191 -19.96 9.38 -2.65
N ALA A 192 -18.91 8.66 -3.04
CA ALA A 192 -18.75 7.26 -2.73
C ALA A 192 -17.35 6.97 -2.21
N VAL A 193 -17.26 6.00 -1.32
CA VAL A 193 -16.01 5.43 -0.84
C VAL A 193 -15.95 3.98 -1.28
N VAL A 194 -14.92 3.63 -2.04
CA VAL A 194 -14.62 2.25 -2.44
C VAL A 194 -13.51 1.73 -1.56
N GLN A 195 -13.79 0.67 -0.81
CA GLN A 195 -12.81 -0.05 0.02
C GLN A 195 -12.24 -1.23 -0.76
N VAL A 196 -10.92 -1.36 -0.75
CA VAL A 196 -10.21 -2.50 -1.34
C VAL A 196 -9.40 -3.21 -0.27
N PHE A 197 -9.54 -4.55 -0.19
CA PHE A 197 -8.67 -5.41 0.60
C PHE A 197 -7.73 -6.19 -0.33
N PHE A 198 -6.45 -6.13 -0.07
CA PHE A 198 -5.42 -6.83 -0.82
C PHE A 198 -5.07 -8.15 -0.13
N ILE A 199 -5.55 -9.26 -0.66
CA ILE A 199 -5.29 -10.60 -0.15
C ILE A 199 -4.31 -11.30 -1.10
N ARG A 200 -3.17 -11.74 -0.56
CA ARG A 200 -2.12 -12.44 -1.30
C ARG A 200 -1.79 -13.72 -0.57
N GLN A 201 -1.82 -14.82 -1.31
CA GLN A 201 -1.60 -16.17 -0.76
C GLN A 201 -2.44 -16.45 0.51
N GLY A 202 -3.73 -16.09 0.46
CA GLY A 202 -4.64 -16.27 1.58
C GLY A 202 -4.50 -15.29 2.74
N LYS A 203 -3.53 -14.34 2.70
CA LYS A 203 -3.26 -13.38 3.78
C LYS A 203 -3.64 -11.96 3.37
N LEU A 204 -4.27 -11.21 4.28
CA LEU A 204 -4.54 -9.79 4.07
C LEU A 204 -3.23 -9.00 4.20
N LEU A 205 -2.69 -8.53 3.07
CA LEU A 205 -1.50 -7.67 3.08
C LEU A 205 -1.81 -6.22 3.44
N GLY A 206 -3.01 -5.75 3.14
CA GLY A 206 -3.39 -4.40 3.42
C GLY A 206 -4.81 -4.08 2.98
N ARG A 207 -5.26 -2.89 3.35
CA ARG A 207 -6.54 -2.32 2.95
C ARG A 207 -6.34 -0.87 2.56
N ASP A 208 -7.10 -0.40 1.58
CA ASP A 208 -7.15 1.01 1.23
C ASP A 208 -8.54 1.42 0.81
N HIS A 209 -8.81 2.72 0.86
CA HIS A 209 -10.08 3.29 0.45
C HIS A 209 -9.84 4.42 -0.55
N PHE A 210 -10.80 4.60 -1.44
CA PHE A 210 -10.76 5.57 -2.52
C PHE A 210 -12.05 6.37 -2.54
N HIS A 211 -11.91 7.68 -2.68
CA HIS A 211 -13.03 8.58 -2.83
C HIS A 211 -13.39 8.74 -4.29
N MET A 212 -14.68 8.62 -4.60
CA MET A 212 -15.23 8.82 -5.93
C MET A 212 -16.35 9.84 -5.88
N LYS A 213 -16.44 10.68 -6.89
CA LYS A 213 -17.65 11.47 -7.15
C LYS A 213 -18.61 10.63 -7.93
N VAL A 214 -19.85 10.57 -7.49
CA VAL A 214 -20.92 9.80 -8.12
C VAL A 214 -21.66 10.71 -9.09
N ALA A 215 -21.90 10.25 -10.32
CA ALA A 215 -22.77 10.92 -11.26
C ALA A 215 -24.24 10.67 -10.89
N GLU A 216 -25.11 11.62 -11.19
CA GLU A 216 -26.54 11.51 -10.91
C GLU A 216 -27.16 10.33 -11.68
N GLY A 217 -27.73 9.38 -10.98
CA GLY A 217 -28.31 8.16 -11.56
C GLY A 217 -27.43 6.91 -11.54
N ASP A 218 -26.13 7.00 -11.15
CA ASP A 218 -25.25 5.83 -11.07
C ASP A 218 -25.68 4.89 -9.94
N SER A 219 -25.80 3.61 -10.30
CA SER A 219 -26.01 2.53 -9.33
C SER A 219 -24.70 2.17 -8.61
N LYS A 220 -24.80 1.44 -7.49
CA LYS A 220 -23.60 0.95 -6.79
C LYS A 220 -22.77 -0.03 -7.63
N SER A 221 -23.39 -0.76 -8.56
CA SER A 221 -22.69 -1.62 -9.52
C SER A 221 -21.90 -0.81 -10.53
N ASP A 222 -22.44 0.33 -11.00
CA ASP A 222 -21.75 1.23 -11.93
C ASP A 222 -20.53 1.88 -11.27
N ILE A 223 -20.67 2.30 -10.01
CA ILE A 223 -19.54 2.84 -9.22
C ILE A 223 -18.40 1.83 -9.12
N ILE A 224 -18.69 0.56 -8.82
CA ILE A 224 -17.67 -0.49 -8.73
C ILE A 224 -17.07 -0.77 -10.11
N SER A 225 -17.88 -0.83 -11.17
CA SER A 225 -17.43 -1.04 -12.54
C SER A 225 -16.45 0.04 -12.97
N GLU A 226 -16.82 1.30 -12.78
CA GLU A 226 -16.00 2.45 -13.16
C GLU A 226 -14.72 2.53 -12.31
N PHE A 227 -14.82 2.28 -11.01
CA PHE A 227 -13.64 2.16 -10.15
C PHE A 227 -12.67 1.11 -10.67
N MET A 228 -13.15 -0.10 -11.03
CA MET A 228 -12.29 -1.16 -11.52
C MET A 228 -11.58 -0.77 -12.82
N LYS A 229 -12.27 -0.12 -13.76
CA LYS A 229 -11.68 0.36 -15.01
C LYS A 229 -10.56 1.37 -14.74
N GLN A 230 -10.80 2.35 -13.88
CA GLN A 230 -9.82 3.38 -13.54
C GLN A 230 -8.66 2.83 -12.70
N TYR A 231 -8.95 2.08 -11.65
CA TYR A 231 -7.95 1.54 -10.74
C TYR A 231 -7.01 0.56 -11.43
N TYR A 232 -7.57 -0.47 -12.07
CA TYR A 232 -6.74 -1.46 -12.78
C TYR A 232 -6.14 -0.91 -14.08
N GLY A 233 -6.67 0.18 -14.63
CA GLY A 233 -6.05 0.93 -15.72
C GLY A 233 -4.69 1.52 -15.34
N GLY A 234 -4.54 2.02 -14.10
CA GLY A 234 -3.31 2.62 -13.58
C GLY A 234 -2.42 1.65 -12.79
N THR A 235 -2.99 0.56 -12.25
CA THR A 235 -2.27 -0.36 -11.36
C THR A 235 -1.48 -1.42 -12.14
N PRO A 236 -0.20 -1.64 -11.81
CA PRO A 236 0.63 -2.64 -12.50
C PRO A 236 0.36 -4.08 -12.07
N PHE A 237 -0.29 -4.29 -10.93
CA PHE A 237 -0.61 -5.61 -10.39
C PHE A 237 -2.10 -5.91 -10.52
N ILE A 238 -2.42 -7.04 -11.13
CA ILE A 238 -3.79 -7.54 -11.27
C ILE A 238 -3.88 -8.91 -10.57
N PRO A 239 -4.81 -9.13 -9.60
CA PRO A 239 -4.96 -10.42 -8.92
C PRO A 239 -5.57 -11.48 -9.84
N ASN A 240 -5.62 -12.74 -9.39
CA ASN A 240 -6.30 -13.82 -10.12
C ASN A 240 -7.83 -13.76 -9.95
N ILE A 241 -8.27 -13.28 -8.79
CA ILE A 241 -9.67 -13.20 -8.42
C ILE A 241 -9.96 -11.78 -7.91
N ILE A 242 -11.05 -11.19 -8.39
CA ILE A 242 -11.60 -9.94 -7.88
C ILE A 242 -12.97 -10.26 -7.31
N MET A 243 -13.15 -10.06 -6.02
CA MET A 243 -14.43 -10.23 -5.34
C MET A 243 -15.11 -8.88 -5.22
N VAL A 244 -16.33 -8.77 -5.73
CA VAL A 244 -17.11 -7.54 -5.75
C VAL A 244 -18.40 -7.70 -4.97
N GLN A 245 -18.92 -6.58 -4.46
CA GLN A 245 -20.12 -6.55 -3.64
C GLN A 245 -21.41 -6.78 -4.46
N TYR A 246 -21.46 -6.24 -5.67
CA TYR A 246 -22.63 -6.32 -6.57
C TYR A 246 -22.23 -6.97 -7.89
N GLU A 247 -23.21 -7.60 -8.54
CA GLU A 247 -23.05 -8.07 -9.91
C GLU A 247 -22.88 -6.87 -10.85
N ILE A 248 -21.88 -6.93 -11.71
CA ILE A 248 -21.53 -5.89 -12.67
C ILE A 248 -21.98 -6.37 -14.05
N GLU A 249 -22.75 -5.56 -14.77
CA GLU A 249 -23.25 -5.93 -16.11
C GLU A 249 -22.10 -6.26 -17.09
N ASP A 250 -21.03 -5.47 -17.07
CA ASP A 250 -19.84 -5.65 -17.92
C ASP A 250 -18.78 -6.60 -17.35
N SER A 251 -19.11 -7.45 -16.36
CA SER A 251 -18.13 -8.27 -15.64
C SER A 251 -17.25 -9.12 -16.56
N ASP A 252 -17.84 -9.73 -17.59
CA ASP A 252 -17.12 -10.58 -18.54
C ASP A 252 -16.16 -9.76 -19.43
N THR A 253 -16.60 -8.60 -19.90
CA THR A 253 -15.77 -7.68 -20.70
C THR A 253 -14.58 -7.17 -19.90
N ILE A 254 -14.80 -6.76 -18.64
CA ILE A 254 -13.75 -6.31 -17.73
C ILE A 254 -12.80 -7.47 -17.41
N ALA A 255 -13.30 -8.67 -17.16
CA ALA A 255 -12.49 -9.85 -16.90
C ALA A 255 -11.62 -10.23 -18.10
N GLN A 256 -12.13 -10.16 -19.33
CA GLN A 256 -11.37 -10.39 -20.55
C GLN A 256 -10.27 -9.32 -20.74
N TRP A 257 -10.59 -8.05 -20.57
CA TRP A 257 -9.62 -6.95 -20.63
C TRP A 257 -8.49 -7.11 -19.62
N LEU A 258 -8.83 -7.43 -18.35
CA LEU A 258 -7.85 -7.65 -17.30
C LEU A 258 -6.99 -8.90 -17.56
N SER A 259 -7.61 -9.96 -18.10
CA SER A 259 -6.91 -11.21 -18.45
C SER A 259 -5.90 -10.99 -19.58
N ALA A 260 -6.28 -10.23 -20.62
CA ALA A 260 -5.38 -9.86 -21.70
C ALA A 260 -4.18 -9.04 -21.19
N ARG A 261 -4.44 -8.08 -20.32
CA ARG A 261 -3.39 -7.23 -19.73
C ARG A 261 -2.43 -8.00 -18.80
N LYS A 262 -2.96 -8.97 -18.06
CA LYS A 262 -2.18 -9.83 -17.14
C LYS A 262 -1.48 -10.98 -17.86
N SER A 263 -1.92 -11.36 -19.07
CA SER A 263 -1.57 -12.59 -19.78
C SER A 263 -1.92 -13.88 -19.02
N ARG A 264 -2.95 -13.81 -18.14
CA ARG A 264 -3.52 -14.94 -17.37
C ARG A 264 -4.97 -14.65 -17.04
N LYS A 265 -5.77 -15.71 -16.89
CA LYS A 265 -7.19 -15.60 -16.57
C LYS A 265 -7.42 -14.84 -15.26
N VAL A 266 -8.29 -13.84 -15.29
CA VAL A 266 -8.81 -13.10 -14.14
C VAL A 266 -10.29 -13.41 -14.03
N ASN A 267 -10.76 -13.75 -12.82
CA ASN A 267 -12.15 -14.01 -12.55
C ASN A 267 -12.72 -12.91 -11.65
N ILE A 268 -13.87 -12.36 -12.04
CA ILE A 268 -14.66 -11.45 -11.20
C ILE A 268 -15.77 -12.30 -10.59
N VAL A 269 -15.95 -12.23 -9.28
CA VAL A 269 -16.89 -13.08 -8.52
C VAL A 269 -17.65 -12.22 -7.53
N THR A 270 -18.98 -12.43 -7.45
CA THR A 270 -19.83 -11.83 -6.42
C THR A 270 -20.21 -12.92 -5.40
N PRO A 271 -19.54 -13.01 -4.26
CA PRO A 271 -19.81 -14.04 -3.26
C PRO A 271 -21.17 -13.80 -2.60
N LYS A 272 -21.99 -14.86 -2.52
CA LYS A 272 -23.34 -14.81 -1.92
C LYS A 272 -23.43 -15.60 -0.60
N LYS A 273 -22.38 -16.35 -0.21
CA LYS A 273 -22.38 -17.21 0.99
C LYS A 273 -20.96 -17.43 1.52
N GLY A 274 -20.86 -17.68 2.83
CA GLY A 274 -19.65 -18.16 3.48
C GLY A 274 -18.62 -17.06 3.80
N ASP A 275 -17.37 -17.46 4.02
CA ASP A 275 -16.33 -16.53 4.47
C ASP A 275 -15.94 -15.48 3.44
N LYS A 276 -16.12 -15.78 2.16
CA LYS A 276 -15.89 -14.84 1.06
C LYS A 276 -16.90 -13.67 1.09
N GLU A 277 -18.17 -13.98 1.37
CA GLU A 277 -19.21 -12.97 1.56
C GLU A 277 -18.92 -12.09 2.78
N LYS A 278 -18.54 -12.70 3.92
CA LYS A 278 -18.17 -11.96 5.15
C LYS A 278 -17.01 -10.97 4.92
N MET A 279 -16.05 -11.32 4.05
CA MET A 279 -14.96 -10.41 3.67
C MET A 279 -15.48 -9.21 2.87
N VAL A 280 -16.41 -9.43 1.94
CA VAL A 280 -17.05 -8.35 1.18
C VAL A 280 -17.88 -7.47 2.10
N GLU A 281 -18.65 -8.07 3.02
CA GLU A 281 -19.41 -7.33 4.03
C GLU A 281 -18.51 -6.50 4.95
N LEU A 282 -17.36 -7.05 5.37
CA LEU A 282 -16.38 -6.32 6.16
C LEU A 282 -15.78 -5.14 5.38
N ALA A 283 -15.50 -5.32 4.09
CA ALA A 283 -15.04 -4.23 3.23
C ALA A 283 -16.12 -3.14 3.11
N TYR A 284 -17.39 -3.51 2.94
CA TYR A 284 -18.51 -2.59 2.91
C TYR A 284 -18.64 -1.78 4.21
N LYS A 285 -18.62 -2.45 5.37
CA LYS A 285 -18.66 -1.78 6.68
C LYS A 285 -17.53 -0.78 6.86
N ASN A 286 -16.31 -1.12 6.39
CA ASN A 286 -15.20 -0.17 6.41
C ASN A 286 -15.42 1.02 5.46
N ALA A 287 -15.94 0.80 4.25
CA ALA A 287 -16.30 1.88 3.33
C ALA A 287 -17.34 2.83 3.96
N GLN A 288 -18.35 2.28 4.60
CA GLN A 288 -19.41 3.04 5.26
C GLN A 288 -18.87 3.88 6.44
N LEU A 289 -17.98 3.31 7.26
CA LEU A 289 -17.33 4.05 8.35
C LEU A 289 -16.51 5.23 7.84
N VAL A 290 -15.73 5.05 6.78
CA VAL A 290 -14.95 6.14 6.19
C VAL A 290 -15.87 7.22 5.64
N LEU A 291 -16.90 6.85 4.88
CA LEU A 291 -17.87 7.81 4.32
C LEU A 291 -18.52 8.65 5.43
N THR A 292 -18.93 8.02 6.54
CA THR A 292 -19.55 8.72 7.68
C THR A 292 -18.55 9.66 8.36
N GLN A 293 -17.31 9.23 8.59
CA GLN A 293 -16.26 10.05 9.22
C GLN A 293 -15.91 11.27 8.37
N ASP A 294 -15.86 11.12 7.05
CA ASP A 294 -15.57 12.21 6.14
C ASP A 294 -16.72 13.22 6.08
N ALA A 295 -17.97 12.76 6.06
CA ALA A 295 -19.14 13.62 6.15
C ALA A 295 -19.14 14.45 7.45
N GLU A 296 -18.81 13.82 8.59
CA GLU A 296 -18.65 14.52 9.87
C GLU A 296 -17.51 15.54 9.85
N LYS A 297 -16.38 15.20 9.22
CA LYS A 297 -15.23 16.09 9.10
C LYS A 297 -15.58 17.32 8.26
N ILE A 298 -16.20 17.13 7.10
CA ILE A 298 -16.66 18.20 6.22
C ILE A 298 -17.62 19.12 6.99
N LYS A 299 -18.61 18.56 7.70
CA LYS A 299 -19.57 19.33 8.48
C LYS A 299 -18.90 20.14 9.60
N ARG A 300 -17.86 19.59 10.24
CA ARG A 300 -17.07 20.32 11.24
C ARG A 300 -16.25 21.45 10.61
N GLU A 301 -15.67 21.23 9.45
CA GLU A 301 -14.92 22.27 8.71
C GLU A 301 -15.84 23.37 8.21
N GLU A 302 -17.02 23.03 7.69
CA GLU A 302 -18.04 24.02 7.31
C GLU A 302 -18.52 24.84 8.50
N SER A 303 -18.74 24.20 9.64
CA SER A 303 -19.14 24.93 10.85
C SER A 303 -18.06 25.89 11.36
N ARG A 304 -16.78 25.54 11.20
CA ARG A 304 -15.64 26.39 11.59
C ARG A 304 -15.33 27.52 10.60
N THR A 305 -15.73 27.41 9.37
CA THR A 305 -15.44 28.36 8.30
C THR A 305 -16.70 29.18 7.94
N THR A 306 -17.48 28.69 7.00
CA THR A 306 -18.70 29.38 6.51
C THR A 306 -19.77 29.50 7.56
N GLY A 307 -19.90 28.50 8.45
CA GLY A 307 -20.83 28.54 9.57
C GLY A 307 -20.46 29.64 10.57
N ALA A 308 -19.18 29.73 10.96
CA ALA A 308 -18.69 30.78 11.86
C ALA A 308 -18.86 32.18 11.25
N MET A 309 -18.59 32.31 9.95
CA MET A 309 -18.81 33.59 9.24
C MET A 309 -20.28 34.02 9.23
N LYS A 310 -21.22 33.07 9.03
CA LYS A 310 -22.67 33.34 9.12
C LYS A 310 -23.10 33.73 10.53
N GLU A 311 -22.56 33.08 11.54
CA GLU A 311 -22.86 33.38 12.96
C GLU A 311 -22.37 34.79 13.36
N ILE A 312 -21.11 35.13 12.99
CA ILE A 312 -20.55 36.47 13.19
C ILE A 312 -21.38 37.53 12.44
N ALA A 313 -21.78 37.25 11.19
CA ALA A 313 -22.66 38.16 10.45
C ALA A 313 -23.96 38.40 11.17
N GLY A 314 -24.58 37.36 11.73
CA GLY A 314 -25.82 37.48 12.55
C GLY A 314 -25.64 38.31 13.81
N TRP A 315 -24.53 38.12 14.54
CA TRP A 315 -24.22 38.92 15.75
C TRP A 315 -23.98 40.39 15.45
N LEU A 316 -23.39 40.68 14.28
CA LEU A 316 -23.12 42.09 13.86
C LEU A 316 -24.27 42.72 13.10
N GLY A 317 -25.39 42.02 12.87
CA GLY A 317 -26.52 42.50 12.08
C GLY A 317 -26.21 42.74 10.60
N LEU A 318 -25.18 42.06 10.06
CA LEU A 318 -24.75 42.14 8.67
C LEU A 318 -25.44 41.02 7.85
N GLY A 319 -25.84 41.33 6.61
CA GLY A 319 -26.53 40.35 5.75
C GLY A 319 -25.65 39.16 5.38
N THR A 320 -24.47 39.43 4.82
CA THR A 320 -23.46 38.41 4.45
C THR A 320 -22.06 38.96 4.66
N LEU A 321 -21.16 38.11 5.19
CA LEU A 321 -19.73 38.39 5.30
C LEU A 321 -18.99 37.58 4.23
N HIS A 322 -18.29 38.27 3.33
CA HIS A 322 -17.49 37.65 2.30
C HIS A 322 -16.00 37.61 2.62
N ARG A 323 -15.55 38.48 3.55
CA ARG A 323 -14.15 38.59 3.94
C ARG A 323 -14.05 39.04 5.41
N ALA A 324 -13.19 38.42 6.16
CA ALA A 324 -12.75 38.82 7.47
C ALA A 324 -11.23 38.92 7.48
N GLU A 325 -10.70 39.99 8.06
CA GLU A 325 -9.26 40.22 8.19
C GLU A 325 -8.93 40.43 9.65
N ALA A 326 -7.86 39.80 10.09
CA ALA A 326 -7.29 40.00 11.42
C ALA A 326 -5.88 40.54 11.28
N TYR A 327 -5.56 41.57 12.08
CA TYR A 327 -4.24 42.17 12.09
C TYR A 327 -3.62 41.96 13.46
N ASP A 328 -2.40 41.41 13.45
CA ASP A 328 -1.56 41.32 14.63
C ASP A 328 -0.36 42.23 14.46
N ILE A 329 -0.09 43.04 15.48
CA ILE A 329 1.04 43.98 15.48
C ILE A 329 2.03 43.53 16.54
N SER A 330 3.17 43.06 16.07
CA SER A 330 4.29 42.64 16.89
C SER A 330 5.39 43.68 16.87
N ASN A 331 6.04 43.98 18.00
CA ASN A 331 7.19 44.86 18.08
C ASN A 331 8.25 44.31 19.03
N THR A 332 9.50 44.73 18.84
CA THR A 332 10.61 44.39 19.72
C THR A 332 10.87 45.59 20.66
N ASN A 333 10.40 45.50 21.91
CA ASN A 333 10.53 46.55 22.92
C ASN A 333 10.02 47.93 22.48
N GLY A 334 8.95 48.02 21.72
CA GLY A 334 8.36 49.25 21.23
C GLY A 334 9.04 49.85 19.99
N VAL A 335 9.99 49.14 19.39
CA VAL A 335 10.68 49.51 18.15
C VAL A 335 10.43 48.46 17.08
N GLU A 336 10.52 48.84 15.81
CA GLU A 336 10.37 47.96 14.65
C GLU A 336 9.02 47.21 14.64
N SER A 337 7.90 47.94 14.71
CA SER A 337 6.56 47.37 14.63
C SER A 337 6.32 46.73 13.27
N VAL A 338 5.93 45.45 13.29
CA VAL A 338 5.56 44.67 12.09
C VAL A 338 4.09 44.23 12.23
N GLY A 339 3.30 44.53 11.21
CA GLY A 339 1.91 44.06 11.12
C GLY A 339 1.82 42.80 10.25
N SER A 340 1.17 41.76 10.75
CA SER A 340 0.74 40.59 9.97
C SER A 340 -0.76 40.55 9.79
N MET A 341 -1.22 40.16 8.60
CA MET A 341 -2.60 40.05 8.26
C MET A 341 -2.97 38.59 7.99
#